data_3f3a15f6a0e2f0de831a6cd110815129
#
_entry.id   3f3a15f6a0e2f0de831a6cd110815129
#
_cell.length_a   1.000
_cell.length_b   1.000
_cell.length_c   1.000
_cell.angle_alpha   90.00
_cell.angle_beta   90.00
_cell.angle_gamma   90.00
#
_symmetry.space_group_name_H-M   'P 1'
#
loop_
_entity.id
_entity.type
_entity.pdbx_description
1 polymer ?
#
loop_
_entity_poly.entity_id
_entity_poly.type
_entity_poly.pdbx_seq_one_letter_code
_entity_poly.pdbx_strand_id
1 'polypeptide(L)'
;DRVYKELDDESKAFVDTYTGKNVTIVNEGNLYGRDPKYTTIFNNIAGHELVNYVRGRSKDCGEVYSLAYAAYYNMNFFCSKEIMVDNVAHELEDLKDIDIITFDIILLSAYVYYAKKNDNSNSKGLKSMYKKYCADVIKRHGLPPTLGEYIKATQDYL
;
A
#
# COMPACT_ATOMS: atom_id res chain seq x y z
N ASP A 1 -1.31 -12.34 7.10
CA ASP A 1 -0.35 -12.97 8.01
C ASP A 1 1.11 -12.81 7.55
N ARG A 2 1.40 -12.91 6.25
CA ARG A 2 2.77 -12.85 5.73
C ARG A 2 3.38 -11.46 5.90
N VAL A 3 2.68 -10.43 5.46
CA VAL A 3 3.10 -9.03 5.65
C VAL A 3 3.30 -8.72 7.14
N TYR A 4 2.39 -9.18 8.01
CA TYR A 4 2.53 -9.01 9.44
C TYR A 4 3.82 -9.66 10.00
N LYS A 5 4.21 -10.83 9.49
CA LYS A 5 5.45 -11.52 9.91
C LYS A 5 6.73 -10.78 9.53
N GLU A 6 6.68 -9.97 8.48
CA GLU A 6 7.80 -9.17 7.98
C GLU A 6 8.00 -7.86 8.77
N LEU A 7 7.03 -7.46 9.61
CA LEU A 7 7.13 -6.27 10.46
C LEU A 7 8.17 -6.48 11.56
N ASP A 8 8.84 -5.41 11.95
CA ASP A 8 9.63 -5.37 13.18
C ASP A 8 8.75 -5.44 14.44
N ASP A 9 9.36 -5.63 15.60
CA ASP A 9 8.61 -5.83 16.85
C ASP A 9 7.81 -4.59 17.27
N GLU A 10 8.29 -3.39 17.00
CA GLU A 10 7.58 -2.13 17.29
C GLU A 10 6.32 -2.00 16.39
N SER A 11 6.47 -2.27 15.11
CA SER A 11 5.37 -2.26 14.15
C SER A 11 4.34 -3.35 14.47
N LYS A 12 4.76 -4.55 14.88
CA LYS A 12 3.86 -5.62 15.34
C LYS A 12 3.05 -5.18 16.57
N ALA A 13 3.72 -4.63 17.58
CA ALA A 13 3.05 -4.15 18.79
C ALA A 13 2.03 -3.06 18.48
N PHE A 14 2.34 -2.16 17.53
CA PHE A 14 1.39 -1.16 17.05
C PHE A 14 0.16 -1.81 16.40
N VAL A 15 0.36 -2.72 15.44
CA VAL A 15 -0.72 -3.45 14.77
C VAL A 15 -1.58 -4.20 15.77
N ASP A 16 -0.99 -4.91 16.73
CA ASP A 16 -1.69 -5.69 17.74
C ASP A 16 -2.59 -4.83 18.64
N THR A 17 -2.18 -3.58 18.91
CA THR A 17 -2.99 -2.62 19.67
C THR A 17 -4.34 -2.32 19.00
N TYR A 18 -4.38 -2.38 17.67
CA TYR A 18 -5.57 -2.07 16.84
C TYR A 18 -6.26 -3.32 16.29
N THR A 19 -5.67 -4.51 16.45
CA THR A 19 -6.25 -5.78 15.99
C THR A 19 -7.58 -6.05 16.70
N GLY A 20 -8.59 -6.42 15.92
CA GLY A 20 -9.96 -6.63 16.42
C GLY A 20 -10.78 -5.35 16.60
N LYS A 21 -10.18 -4.16 16.37
CA LYS A 21 -10.89 -2.88 16.35
C LYS A 21 -10.97 -2.34 14.90
N ASN A 22 -9.84 -1.80 14.43
CA ASN A 22 -9.74 -1.16 13.12
C ASN A 22 -8.79 -1.92 12.17
N VAL A 23 -8.09 -2.94 12.68
CA VAL A 23 -7.14 -3.76 11.93
C VAL A 23 -7.54 -5.22 12.05
N THR A 24 -7.51 -5.92 10.93
CA THR A 24 -7.70 -7.37 10.85
C THR A 24 -6.46 -8.00 10.24
N ILE A 25 -5.87 -8.97 10.93
CA ILE A 25 -4.78 -9.78 10.40
C ILE A 25 -5.39 -10.93 9.61
N VAL A 26 -5.19 -10.92 8.30
CA VAL A 26 -5.74 -11.94 7.39
C VAL A 26 -4.77 -13.10 7.26
N ASN A 27 -5.31 -14.32 7.28
CA ASN A 27 -4.58 -15.53 6.96
C ASN A 27 -5.02 -16.06 5.58
N GLU A 28 -4.36 -15.60 4.54
CA GLU A 28 -4.62 -15.96 3.15
C GLU A 28 -4.32 -17.43 2.81
N GLY A 29 -3.55 -18.12 3.63
CA GLY A 29 -3.23 -19.54 3.46
C GLY A 29 -4.43 -20.48 3.46
N ASN A 30 -5.59 -19.99 3.88
CA ASN A 30 -6.85 -20.72 3.80
C ASN A 30 -7.58 -20.56 2.45
N LEU A 31 -7.17 -19.62 1.60
CA LEU A 31 -7.81 -19.34 0.32
C LEU A 31 -7.07 -19.98 -0.86
N TYR A 32 -5.75 -19.85 -0.91
CA TYR A 32 -4.96 -20.40 -2.02
C TYR A 32 -5.06 -21.93 -2.10
N GLY A 33 -5.45 -22.42 -3.27
CA GLY A 33 -5.64 -23.86 -3.53
C GLY A 33 -6.94 -24.45 -2.97
N ARG A 34 -7.76 -23.67 -2.24
CA ARG A 34 -9.06 -24.08 -1.71
C ARG A 34 -10.22 -23.36 -2.39
N ASP A 35 -10.04 -22.07 -2.65
CA ASP A 35 -11.01 -21.29 -3.40
C ASP A 35 -10.51 -21.09 -4.84
N PRO A 36 -11.26 -21.58 -5.86
CA PRO A 36 -10.84 -21.49 -7.26
C PRO A 36 -10.74 -20.03 -7.75
N LYS A 37 -11.66 -19.14 -7.33
CA LYS A 37 -11.65 -17.73 -7.72
C LYS A 37 -10.40 -17.04 -7.20
N TYR A 38 -10.12 -17.18 -5.90
CA TYR A 38 -8.90 -16.61 -5.30
C TYR A 38 -7.63 -17.16 -5.97
N THR A 39 -7.60 -18.47 -6.19
CA THR A 39 -6.44 -19.15 -6.82
C THR A 39 -6.19 -18.62 -8.24
N THR A 40 -7.25 -18.37 -9.02
CA THR A 40 -7.13 -17.78 -10.36
C THR A 40 -6.57 -16.38 -10.32
N ILE A 41 -7.15 -15.50 -9.50
CA ILE A 41 -6.67 -14.11 -9.32
C ILE A 41 -5.19 -14.11 -8.88
N PHE A 42 -4.87 -14.93 -7.89
CA PHE A 42 -3.50 -15.07 -7.39
C PHE A 42 -2.52 -15.47 -8.50
N ASN A 43 -2.87 -16.48 -9.29
CA ASN A 43 -2.02 -16.99 -10.38
C ASN A 43 -1.84 -15.95 -11.50
N ASN A 44 -2.89 -15.18 -11.82
CA ASN A 44 -2.80 -14.09 -12.80
C ASN A 44 -1.80 -13.02 -12.34
N ILE A 45 -1.87 -12.60 -11.08
CA ILE A 45 -0.93 -11.63 -10.51
C ILE A 45 0.49 -12.22 -10.44
N ALA A 46 0.63 -13.43 -9.89
CA ALA A 46 1.93 -14.08 -9.72
C ALA A 46 2.64 -14.42 -11.03
N GLY A 47 1.87 -14.64 -12.10
CA GLY A 47 2.37 -14.94 -13.46
C GLY A 47 2.66 -13.67 -14.29
N HIS A 48 2.36 -12.48 -13.79
CA HIS A 48 2.59 -11.25 -14.53
C HIS A 48 4.09 -10.97 -14.70
N GLU A 49 4.51 -10.49 -15.87
CA GLU A 49 5.92 -10.32 -16.21
C GLU A 49 6.69 -9.36 -15.29
N LEU A 50 5.99 -8.37 -14.73
CA LEU A 50 6.57 -7.41 -13.78
C LEU A 50 6.73 -7.97 -12.37
N VAL A 51 6.13 -9.13 -12.08
CA VAL A 51 6.11 -9.75 -10.74
C VAL A 51 7.19 -10.82 -10.63
N ASN A 52 8.11 -10.62 -9.72
CA ASN A 52 9.13 -11.63 -9.42
C ASN A 52 8.63 -12.58 -8.32
N TYR A 53 7.68 -13.44 -8.67
CA TYR A 53 7.13 -14.44 -7.76
C TYR A 53 7.75 -15.81 -7.98
N VAL A 54 8.50 -16.29 -6.99
CA VAL A 54 8.93 -17.69 -6.88
C VAL A 54 8.43 -18.23 -5.55
N ARG A 55 7.60 -19.27 -5.58
CA ARG A 55 6.94 -19.82 -4.39
C ARG A 55 7.90 -20.01 -3.21
N GLY A 56 7.64 -19.28 -2.15
CA GLY A 56 8.38 -19.39 -0.89
C GLY A 56 9.65 -18.55 -0.77
N ARG A 57 10.11 -17.86 -1.82
CA ARG A 57 11.39 -17.13 -1.82
C ARG A 57 11.37 -15.81 -2.60
N SER A 58 10.22 -15.32 -3.05
CA SER A 58 10.21 -14.16 -3.91
C SER A 58 10.12 -12.84 -3.15
N LYS A 59 10.74 -11.83 -3.75
CA LYS A 59 10.75 -10.46 -3.25
C LYS A 59 9.32 -9.88 -3.15
N ASP A 60 8.45 -10.22 -4.09
CA ASP A 60 7.12 -9.61 -4.25
C ASP A 60 5.99 -10.49 -3.66
N CYS A 61 6.35 -11.40 -2.77
CA CYS A 61 5.42 -12.42 -2.29
C CYS A 61 4.29 -11.82 -1.40
N GLY A 62 4.63 -10.86 -0.56
CA GLY A 62 3.67 -10.14 0.29
C GLY A 62 2.66 -9.37 -0.56
N GLU A 63 3.15 -8.66 -1.55
CA GLU A 63 2.35 -7.86 -2.48
C GLU A 63 1.36 -8.74 -3.27
N VAL A 64 1.83 -9.86 -3.82
CA VAL A 64 0.98 -10.80 -4.59
C VAL A 64 -0.18 -11.33 -3.74
N TYR A 65 0.11 -11.81 -2.52
CA TYR A 65 -0.94 -12.31 -1.63
C TYR A 65 -1.93 -11.23 -1.23
N SER A 66 -1.42 -10.06 -0.87
CA SER A 66 -2.24 -8.95 -0.41
C SER A 66 -3.11 -8.38 -1.52
N LEU A 67 -2.57 -8.23 -2.73
CA LEU A 67 -3.28 -7.73 -3.89
C LEU A 67 -4.36 -8.71 -4.36
N ALA A 68 -4.03 -10.03 -4.40
CA ALA A 68 -5.01 -11.07 -4.69
C ALA A 68 -6.16 -11.09 -3.66
N TYR A 69 -5.85 -10.85 -2.39
CA TYR A 69 -6.86 -10.73 -1.34
C TYR A 69 -7.76 -9.51 -1.55
N ALA A 70 -7.17 -8.35 -1.87
CA ALA A 70 -7.91 -7.13 -2.15
C ALA A 70 -8.89 -7.32 -3.33
N ALA A 71 -8.44 -7.93 -4.42
CA ALA A 71 -9.26 -8.23 -5.58
C ALA A 71 -10.38 -9.25 -5.27
N TYR A 72 -10.05 -10.31 -4.55
CA TYR A 72 -11.02 -11.33 -4.19
C TYR A 72 -12.19 -10.80 -3.37
N TYR A 73 -11.92 -9.86 -2.45
CA TYR A 73 -12.94 -9.22 -1.60
C TYR A 73 -13.48 -7.90 -2.17
N ASN A 74 -13.16 -7.57 -3.43
CA ASN A 74 -13.57 -6.34 -4.11
C ASN A 74 -13.27 -5.09 -3.25
N MET A 75 -12.07 -5.00 -2.72
CA MET A 75 -11.62 -3.80 -1.99
C MET A 75 -11.40 -2.66 -2.98
N ASN A 76 -11.87 -1.45 -2.62
CA ASN A 76 -11.72 -0.28 -3.50
C ASN A 76 -10.30 0.29 -3.50
N PHE A 77 -9.52 0.02 -2.45
CA PHE A 77 -8.20 0.65 -2.26
C PHE A 77 -7.17 -0.38 -1.84
N PHE A 78 -5.97 -0.24 -2.37
CA PHE A 78 -4.79 -0.99 -1.95
C PHE A 78 -3.61 -0.04 -1.74
N CYS A 79 -2.99 -0.08 -0.56
CA CYS A 79 -1.85 0.77 -0.25
C CYS A 79 -0.55 0.05 -0.56
N SER A 80 0.27 0.62 -1.45
CA SER A 80 1.61 0.13 -1.75
C SER A 80 2.56 1.28 -2.07
N LYS A 81 3.84 1.08 -1.79
CA LYS A 81 4.93 1.96 -2.24
C LYS A 81 5.60 1.45 -3.52
N GLU A 82 5.24 0.27 -3.97
CA GLU A 82 5.90 -0.40 -5.09
C GLU A 82 5.21 -0.06 -6.41
N ILE A 83 5.99 0.51 -7.35
CA ILE A 83 5.51 0.86 -8.70
C ILE A 83 4.99 -0.36 -9.46
N MET A 84 5.62 -1.52 -9.21
CA MET A 84 5.18 -2.76 -9.82
C MET A 84 3.71 -3.05 -9.53
N VAL A 85 3.24 -2.80 -8.31
CA VAL A 85 1.85 -3.01 -7.90
C VAL A 85 0.89 -2.13 -8.70
N ASP A 86 1.24 -0.86 -8.90
CA ASP A 86 0.45 0.09 -9.68
C ASP A 86 0.36 -0.33 -11.15
N ASN A 87 1.49 -0.69 -11.77
CA ASN A 87 1.53 -1.16 -13.15
C ASN A 87 0.71 -2.44 -13.35
N VAL A 88 0.88 -3.43 -12.46
CA VAL A 88 0.13 -4.70 -12.51
C VAL A 88 -1.37 -4.46 -12.34
N ALA A 89 -1.77 -3.55 -11.46
CA ALA A 89 -3.17 -3.21 -11.24
C ALA A 89 -3.82 -2.58 -12.48
N HIS A 90 -3.07 -1.79 -13.26
CA HIS A 90 -3.57 -1.20 -14.49
C HIS A 90 -3.69 -2.19 -15.66
N GLU A 91 -2.93 -3.28 -15.65
CA GLU A 91 -2.87 -4.24 -16.76
C GLU A 91 -3.81 -5.45 -16.56
N LEU A 92 -4.12 -5.81 -15.31
CA LEU A 92 -4.95 -6.97 -15.01
C LEU A 92 -6.41 -6.61 -14.77
N GLU A 93 -7.31 -7.23 -15.54
CA GLU A 93 -8.76 -7.04 -15.44
C GLU A 93 -9.30 -7.33 -14.02
N ASP A 94 -8.72 -8.31 -13.32
CA ASP A 94 -9.09 -8.64 -11.93
C ASP A 94 -8.84 -7.51 -10.93
N LEU A 95 -8.03 -6.51 -11.30
CA LEU A 95 -7.57 -5.42 -10.42
C LEU A 95 -8.07 -4.05 -10.83
N LYS A 96 -8.77 -3.92 -11.95
CA LYS A 96 -9.17 -2.63 -12.56
C LYS A 96 -9.99 -1.72 -11.64
N ASP A 97 -10.71 -2.30 -10.69
CA ASP A 97 -11.57 -1.58 -9.76
C ASP A 97 -10.85 -1.23 -8.43
N ILE A 98 -9.53 -1.49 -8.34
CA ILE A 98 -8.73 -1.21 -7.16
C ILE A 98 -7.86 0.02 -7.40
N ASP A 99 -8.12 1.10 -6.67
CA ASP A 99 -7.25 2.28 -6.67
C ASP A 99 -5.97 2.00 -5.84
N ILE A 100 -4.82 2.12 -6.48
CA ILE A 100 -3.53 1.98 -5.79
C ILE A 100 -3.15 3.31 -5.14
N ILE A 101 -3.06 3.30 -3.81
CA ILE A 101 -2.71 4.49 -3.01
C ILE A 101 -1.28 4.38 -2.53
N THR A 102 -0.44 5.29 -2.95
CA THR A 102 0.95 5.38 -2.53
C THR A 102 1.08 6.12 -1.19
N PHE A 103 2.18 5.88 -0.48
CA PHE A 103 2.36 6.43 0.87
C PHE A 103 2.46 7.96 0.90
N ASP A 104 2.97 8.60 -0.16
CA ASP A 104 3.01 10.05 -0.32
C ASP A 104 1.59 10.64 -0.41
N ILE A 105 0.66 9.99 -1.10
CA ILE A 105 -0.76 10.40 -1.16
C ILE A 105 -1.42 10.30 0.22
N ILE A 106 -1.11 9.23 0.98
CA ILE A 106 -1.62 9.08 2.35
C ILE A 106 -1.12 10.24 3.23
N LEU A 107 0.18 10.56 3.15
CA LEU A 107 0.76 11.66 3.92
C LEU A 107 0.20 13.01 3.51
N LEU A 108 -0.02 13.23 2.21
CA LEU A 108 -0.66 14.45 1.70
C LEU A 108 -2.08 14.60 2.25
N SER A 109 -2.89 13.55 2.15
CA SER A 109 -4.27 13.54 2.65
C SER A 109 -4.34 13.78 4.15
N ALA A 110 -3.47 13.13 4.92
CA ALA A 110 -3.35 13.34 6.35
C ALA A 110 -2.93 14.78 6.69
N TYR A 111 -1.98 15.35 5.95
CA TYR A 111 -1.57 16.74 6.16
C TYR A 111 -2.72 17.72 5.93
N VAL A 112 -3.46 17.57 4.84
CA VAL A 112 -4.64 18.41 4.54
C VAL A 112 -5.69 18.30 5.64
N TYR A 113 -5.94 17.09 6.13
CA TYR A 113 -6.88 16.84 7.22
C TYR A 113 -6.49 17.56 8.52
N TYR A 114 -5.22 17.43 8.94
CA TYR A 114 -4.74 18.10 10.16
C TYR A 114 -4.59 19.60 10.00
N ALA A 115 -4.22 20.10 8.82
CA ALA A 115 -4.17 21.52 8.53
C ALA A 115 -5.56 22.17 8.64
N LYS A 116 -6.61 21.52 8.14
CA LYS A 116 -8.00 21.97 8.29
C LYS A 116 -8.46 22.01 9.76
N LYS A 117 -7.85 21.19 10.63
CA LYS A 117 -8.12 21.17 12.07
C LYS A 117 -7.22 22.10 12.90
N ASN A 118 -6.35 22.90 12.26
CA ASN A 118 -5.35 23.75 12.92
C ASN A 118 -4.39 22.96 13.86
N ASP A 119 -4.18 21.67 13.60
CA ASP A 119 -3.29 20.81 14.39
C ASP A 119 -1.86 20.89 13.86
N ASN A 120 -1.10 21.87 14.36
CA ASN A 120 0.28 22.09 13.95
C ASN A 120 1.27 21.03 14.48
N SER A 121 0.92 20.29 15.52
CA SER A 121 1.81 19.27 16.12
C SER A 121 1.98 18.08 15.17
N ASN A 122 0.88 17.58 14.63
CA ASN A 122 0.88 16.48 13.70
C ASN A 122 1.48 16.85 12.32
N SER A 123 1.35 18.10 11.88
CA SER A 123 1.90 18.54 10.60
C SER A 123 3.45 18.46 10.52
N LYS A 124 4.15 18.68 11.65
CA LYS A 124 5.62 18.51 11.71
C LYS A 124 6.03 17.04 11.57
N GLY A 125 5.31 16.15 12.23
CA GLY A 125 5.51 14.70 12.11
C GLY A 125 5.35 14.22 10.66
N LEU A 126 4.27 14.62 9.99
CA LEU A 126 4.00 14.26 8.60
C LEU A 126 5.08 14.76 7.62
N LYS A 127 5.60 15.98 7.80
CA LYS A 127 6.73 16.49 7.01
C LYS A 127 7.99 15.65 7.17
N SER A 128 8.28 15.23 8.41
CA SER A 128 9.41 14.34 8.70
C SER A 128 9.23 12.96 8.07
N MET A 129 8.03 12.40 8.16
CA MET A 129 7.67 11.12 7.55
C MET A 129 7.79 11.17 6.02
N TYR A 130 7.29 12.21 5.37
CA TYR A 130 7.42 12.39 3.93
C TYR A 130 8.88 12.36 3.50
N LYS A 131 9.74 13.15 4.14
CA LYS A 131 11.17 13.19 3.85
C LYS A 131 11.85 11.83 4.05
N LYS A 132 11.46 11.09 5.10
CA LYS A 132 12.09 9.81 5.46
C LYS A 132 11.64 8.65 4.56
N TYR A 133 10.33 8.54 4.31
CA TYR A 133 9.74 7.35 3.68
C TYR A 133 9.43 7.52 2.19
N CYS A 134 9.34 8.76 1.71
CA CYS A 134 9.09 9.04 0.29
C CYS A 134 10.38 9.39 -0.48
N ALA A 135 11.57 9.30 0.13
CA ALA A 135 12.82 9.69 -0.51
C ALA A 135 13.06 8.99 -1.86
N ASP A 136 12.78 7.69 -1.94
CA ASP A 136 12.94 6.91 -3.17
C ASP A 136 11.88 7.25 -4.22
N VAL A 137 10.63 7.46 -3.78
CA VAL A 137 9.51 7.86 -4.64
C VAL A 137 9.75 9.27 -5.19
N ILE A 138 10.17 10.21 -4.34
CA ILE A 138 10.56 11.56 -4.73
C ILE A 138 11.61 11.53 -5.84
N LYS A 139 12.67 10.75 -5.66
CA LYS A 139 13.77 10.63 -6.62
C LYS A 139 13.33 9.97 -7.94
N ARG A 140 12.52 8.92 -7.87
CA ARG A 140 12.09 8.16 -9.05
C ARG A 140 11.05 8.88 -9.88
N HIS A 141 10.12 9.56 -9.24
CA HIS A 141 8.98 10.22 -9.91
C HIS A 141 9.10 11.73 -10.03
N GLY A 142 10.24 12.31 -9.60
CA GLY A 142 10.44 13.75 -9.66
C GLY A 142 9.48 14.54 -8.77
N LEU A 143 8.98 13.93 -7.69
CA LEU A 143 8.10 14.62 -6.76
C LEU A 143 8.84 15.74 -6.03
N PRO A 144 8.12 16.79 -5.58
CA PRO A 144 8.72 17.84 -4.78
C PRO A 144 9.43 17.29 -3.53
N PRO A 145 10.64 17.80 -3.20
CA PRO A 145 11.47 17.27 -2.12
C PRO A 145 10.88 17.47 -0.72
N THR A 146 9.89 18.34 -0.58
CA THR A 146 9.20 18.57 0.69
C THR A 146 7.70 18.44 0.55
N LEU A 147 7.04 17.97 1.61
CA LEU A 147 5.58 17.86 1.65
C LEU A 147 4.90 19.22 1.41
N GLY A 148 5.50 20.33 1.84
CA GLY A 148 4.96 21.67 1.60
C GLY A 148 4.98 22.08 0.13
N GLU A 149 6.04 21.74 -0.61
CA GLU A 149 6.12 21.97 -2.05
C GLU A 149 5.17 21.03 -2.81
N TYR A 150 5.05 19.77 -2.37
CA TYR A 150 4.10 18.81 -2.94
C TYR A 150 2.66 19.31 -2.84
N ILE A 151 2.26 19.84 -1.65
CA ILE A 151 0.95 20.44 -1.46
C ILE A 151 0.71 21.62 -2.40
N LYS A 152 1.70 22.49 -2.56
CA LYS A 152 1.58 23.64 -3.48
C LYS A 152 1.41 23.20 -4.93
N ALA A 153 2.14 22.15 -5.35
CA ALA A 153 2.04 21.60 -6.70
C ALA A 153 0.70 20.91 -6.97
N THR A 154 0.01 20.45 -5.92
CA THR A 154 -1.28 19.72 -6.03
C THR A 154 -2.48 20.56 -5.62
N GLN A 155 -2.30 21.84 -5.23
CA GLN A 155 -3.40 22.70 -4.77
C GLN A 155 -4.55 22.84 -5.75
N ASP A 156 -4.27 22.78 -7.04
CA ASP A 156 -5.29 22.90 -8.10
C ASP A 156 -6.13 21.61 -8.27
N TYR A 157 -5.74 20.52 -7.59
CA TYR A 157 -6.39 19.20 -7.65
C TYR A 157 -7.07 18.80 -6.31
N LEU A 158 -6.96 19.61 -5.26
CA LEU A 158 -7.53 19.40 -3.92
C LEU A 158 -8.71 20.34 -3.64
#